data_0ce92a28ff89e933ffec9990b768ba29
#
_entry.id   0ce92a28ff89e933ffec9990b768ba29
#
_cell.length_a   1.000
_cell.length_b   1.000
_cell.length_c   1.000
_cell.angle_alpha   90.00
_cell.angle_beta   90.00
_cell.angle_gamma   90.00
#
_symmetry.space_group_name_H-M   'P 1'
#
loop_
_entity.id
_entity.type
_entity.pdbx_description
1 polymer ?
#
loop_
_entity_poly.entity_id
_entity_poly.type
_entity_poly.pdbx_seq_one_letter_code
_entity_poly.pdbx_strand_id
1 'polypeptide(L)'
;METTERPWRSERQAFFAAAYASLLLVIAAALWACARFGYEPSWGVAAIVLGAATLVALRNWPIIMFAGLLFVGNFKTVPAHGISLSDPTMVLFLLCCGAIALDFLSRLIDGRPEWTLGALLAGQAFRISLFILFIIVLAASFLYTPTEQYGGMKLSRFLAFETLAFFGPILLTKDEKALRPFLLATIVLSLGLLVKQIIGVWHPSQQVLQGTGDVTEIGHGMAFGTSILIVIYSKLINSRLLMGCVLTVLAVGLVTAAARTPALALVVTLITVSLVLRTGSRHLNGKKLLLRFSLIAIVAVMAFLWIQNRPGMHDKLASKEHEVESMLSGSTLTAGTIAKRIEFYDSALDALLQHPLAGLGLGGWSVFYSGQGIPGEGMPKHPHNFLLEVAAEQGLPGLALLITLLASLFYSSLKMAKSPGFAFLFPVLTFQVLYNAFTGTVEDRSLWFWFGMVVAASRMVHNSQPHSTAWSMNSRPVAQLAGAGSFYDPRSSR
;
A
#
# COMPACT_ATOMS: atom_id res chain seq x y z
N MET A 1 20.02 46.60 -2.75
CA MET A 1 19.83 45.28 -3.41
C MET A 1 18.32 45.03 -3.42
N GLU A 2 17.66 45.52 -4.46
CA GLU A 2 16.24 45.22 -4.71
C GLU A 2 16.13 43.76 -5.10
N THR A 3 15.44 42.98 -4.26
CA THR A 3 15.03 41.63 -4.58
C THR A 3 13.97 41.72 -5.67
N THR A 4 14.39 41.59 -6.93
CA THR A 4 13.46 41.37 -8.04
C THR A 4 12.67 40.09 -7.71
N GLU A 5 11.48 40.27 -7.11
CA GLU A 5 10.53 39.18 -6.97
C GLU A 5 10.28 38.61 -8.37
N ARG A 6 10.68 37.36 -8.57
CA ARG A 6 10.62 36.71 -9.86
C ARG A 6 9.17 36.65 -10.33
N PRO A 7 8.85 37.10 -11.54
CA PRO A 7 7.48 37.17 -12.10
C PRO A 7 6.74 35.81 -12.06
N TRP A 8 7.47 34.72 -11.97
CA TRP A 8 7.00 33.33 -11.86
C TRP A 8 6.08 33.03 -10.65
N ARG A 9 6.13 33.81 -9.56
CA ARG A 9 5.23 33.59 -8.41
C ARG A 9 3.81 34.00 -8.73
N SER A 10 3.60 35.06 -9.50
CA SER A 10 2.28 35.55 -9.85
C SER A 10 1.58 34.65 -10.87
N GLU A 11 2.30 34.17 -11.89
CA GLU A 11 1.75 33.23 -12.88
C GLU A 11 1.38 31.88 -12.27
N ARG A 12 2.20 31.38 -11.34
CA ARG A 12 1.89 30.16 -10.60
C ARG A 12 0.64 30.31 -9.74
N GLN A 13 0.49 31.44 -9.04
CA GLN A 13 -0.71 31.72 -8.26
C GLN A 13 -1.94 31.83 -9.16
N ALA A 14 -1.82 32.47 -10.33
CA ALA A 14 -2.89 32.57 -11.32
C ALA A 14 -3.28 31.19 -11.89
N PHE A 15 -2.31 30.33 -12.22
CA PHE A 15 -2.57 28.97 -12.70
C PHE A 15 -3.33 28.13 -11.66
N PHE A 16 -2.86 28.12 -10.41
CA PHE A 16 -3.55 27.38 -9.36
C PHE A 16 -4.92 27.98 -9.06
N ALA A 17 -5.06 29.30 -9.08
CA ALA A 17 -6.35 29.95 -8.93
C ALA A 17 -7.33 29.54 -10.04
N ALA A 18 -6.87 29.47 -11.30
CA ALA A 18 -7.69 29.01 -12.42
C ALA A 18 -8.06 27.51 -12.30
N ALA A 19 -7.11 26.65 -11.91
CA ALA A 19 -7.38 25.23 -11.69
C ALA A 19 -8.36 25.00 -10.55
N TYR A 20 -8.24 25.76 -9.45
CA TYR A 20 -9.20 25.74 -8.34
C TYR A 20 -10.56 26.28 -8.75
N ALA A 21 -10.62 27.38 -9.51
CA ALA A 21 -11.87 27.92 -10.01
C ALA A 21 -12.60 26.93 -10.93
N SER A 22 -11.85 26.24 -11.81
CA SER A 22 -12.41 25.22 -12.70
C SER A 22 -12.97 24.04 -11.91
N LEU A 23 -12.25 23.57 -10.89
CA LEU A 23 -12.71 22.46 -10.05
C LEU A 23 -13.90 22.89 -9.17
N LEU A 24 -13.92 24.11 -8.65
CA LEU A 24 -15.07 24.67 -7.95
C LEU A 24 -16.30 24.77 -8.86
N LEU A 25 -16.11 25.15 -10.13
CA LEU A 25 -17.19 25.16 -11.12
C LEU A 25 -17.74 23.75 -11.38
N VAL A 26 -16.89 22.73 -11.48
CA VAL A 26 -17.32 21.32 -11.62
C VAL A 26 -18.09 20.87 -10.39
N ILE A 27 -17.62 21.21 -9.20
CA ILE A 27 -18.32 20.91 -7.94
C ILE A 27 -19.66 21.64 -7.88
N ALA A 28 -19.69 22.93 -8.22
CA ALA A 28 -20.91 23.72 -8.25
C ALA A 28 -21.91 23.17 -9.27
N ALA A 29 -21.46 22.76 -10.46
CA ALA A 29 -22.29 22.11 -11.46
C ALA A 29 -22.86 20.78 -10.98
N ALA A 30 -22.05 19.96 -10.28
CA ALA A 30 -22.49 18.70 -9.68
C ALA A 30 -23.53 18.95 -8.57
N LEU A 31 -23.33 19.99 -7.74
CA LEU A 31 -24.29 20.39 -6.69
C LEU A 31 -25.58 20.92 -7.27
N TRP A 32 -25.50 21.75 -8.31
CA TRP A 32 -26.68 22.24 -9.04
C TRP A 32 -27.46 21.08 -9.66
N ALA A 33 -26.77 20.10 -10.24
CA ALA A 33 -27.38 18.86 -10.76
C ALA A 33 -28.07 18.08 -9.65
N CYS A 34 -27.44 17.90 -8.49
CA CYS A 34 -28.06 17.26 -7.33
C CYS A 34 -29.32 18.00 -6.87
N ALA A 35 -29.24 19.30 -6.73
CA ALA A 35 -30.40 20.14 -6.36
C ALA A 35 -31.53 20.07 -7.41
N ARG A 36 -31.18 20.03 -8.70
CA ARG A 36 -32.15 19.97 -9.81
C ARG A 36 -32.87 18.61 -9.88
N PHE A 37 -32.25 17.53 -9.45
CA PHE A 37 -32.79 16.17 -9.48
C PHE A 37 -33.39 15.72 -8.16
N GLY A 38 -33.62 16.61 -7.19
CA GLY A 38 -34.40 16.35 -5.99
C GLY A 38 -33.67 15.62 -4.86
N TYR A 39 -32.34 15.70 -4.80
CA TYR A 39 -31.57 15.20 -3.66
C TYR A 39 -31.64 16.17 -2.47
N GLU A 40 -31.64 15.63 -1.25
CA GLU A 40 -31.70 16.45 -0.03
C GLU A 40 -30.58 17.49 0.06
N PRO A 41 -30.84 18.70 0.57
CA PRO A 41 -29.83 19.77 0.70
C PRO A 41 -28.59 19.39 1.51
N SER A 42 -28.73 18.43 2.45
CA SER A 42 -27.64 17.89 3.26
C SER A 42 -26.52 17.26 2.41
N TRP A 43 -26.87 16.58 1.33
CA TRP A 43 -25.90 16.00 0.40
C TRP A 43 -25.13 17.08 -0.37
N GLY A 44 -25.78 18.18 -0.68
CA GLY A 44 -25.15 19.34 -1.31
C GLY A 44 -24.05 19.95 -0.43
N VAL A 45 -24.33 20.18 0.84
CA VAL A 45 -23.36 20.70 1.81
C VAL A 45 -22.21 19.71 2.01
N ALA A 46 -22.51 18.42 2.16
CA ALA A 46 -21.48 17.38 2.30
C ALA A 46 -20.54 17.34 1.07
N ALA A 47 -21.08 17.46 -0.14
CA ALA A 47 -20.30 17.49 -1.38
C ALA A 47 -19.41 18.75 -1.48
N ILE A 48 -19.90 19.93 -1.04
CA ILE A 48 -19.08 21.16 -0.98
C ILE A 48 -17.93 21.00 0.00
N VAL A 49 -18.20 20.52 1.22
CA VAL A 49 -17.18 20.33 2.25
C VAL A 49 -16.14 19.29 1.79
N LEU A 50 -16.60 18.17 1.23
CA LEU A 50 -15.71 17.12 0.72
C LEU A 50 -14.89 17.64 -0.47
N GLY A 51 -15.49 18.39 -1.38
CA GLY A 51 -14.80 19.01 -2.50
C GLY A 51 -13.74 20.02 -2.08
N ALA A 52 -14.06 20.90 -1.12
CA ALA A 52 -13.10 21.84 -0.57
C ALA A 52 -11.95 21.12 0.16
N ALA A 53 -12.25 20.11 0.97
CA ALA A 53 -11.23 19.30 1.63
C ALA A 53 -10.33 18.58 0.62
N THR A 54 -10.90 18.03 -0.46
CA THR A 54 -10.17 17.38 -1.55
C THR A 54 -9.23 18.37 -2.24
N LEU A 55 -9.67 19.60 -2.51
CA LEU A 55 -8.85 20.65 -3.11
C LEU A 55 -7.66 21.02 -2.24
N VAL A 56 -7.90 21.20 -0.94
CA VAL A 56 -6.84 21.51 0.03
C VAL A 56 -5.85 20.34 0.11
N ALA A 57 -6.34 19.11 0.13
CA ALA A 57 -5.52 17.92 0.16
C ALA A 57 -4.69 17.74 -1.12
N LEU A 58 -5.27 17.92 -2.29
CA LEU A 58 -4.57 17.88 -3.59
C LEU A 58 -3.43 18.89 -3.67
N ARG A 59 -3.67 20.10 -3.14
CA ARG A 59 -2.65 21.15 -3.15
C ARG A 59 -1.48 20.87 -2.22
N ASN A 60 -1.79 20.51 -0.98
CA ASN A 60 -0.79 20.46 0.09
C ASN A 60 -0.21 19.07 0.28
N TRP A 61 -1.02 18.04 0.08
CA TRP A 61 -0.68 16.65 0.36
C TRP A 61 -1.27 15.69 -0.68
N PRO A 62 -0.84 15.77 -1.94
CA PRO A 62 -1.44 14.98 -3.03
C PRO A 62 -1.42 13.46 -2.77
N ILE A 63 -0.46 12.98 -1.98
CA ILE A 63 -0.37 11.56 -1.60
C ILE A 63 -1.55 11.06 -0.75
N ILE A 64 -2.31 11.95 -0.08
CA ILE A 64 -3.50 11.55 0.70
C ILE A 64 -4.56 10.89 -0.19
N MET A 65 -4.66 11.28 -1.46
CA MET A 65 -5.62 10.69 -2.39
C MET A 65 -5.42 9.18 -2.52
N PHE A 66 -4.18 8.73 -2.40
CA PHE A 66 -3.88 7.28 -2.38
C PHE A 66 -4.44 6.57 -1.15
N ALA A 67 -4.51 7.21 0.01
CA ALA A 67 -5.19 6.60 1.15
C ALA A 67 -6.67 6.33 0.80
N GLY A 68 -7.37 7.29 0.19
CA GLY A 68 -8.72 7.08 -0.33
C GLY A 68 -8.80 5.94 -1.33
N LEU A 69 -7.90 5.90 -2.33
CA LEU A 69 -7.88 4.86 -3.37
C LEU A 69 -7.65 3.45 -2.80
N LEU A 70 -6.79 3.31 -1.79
CA LEU A 70 -6.53 2.03 -1.14
C LEU A 70 -7.72 1.54 -0.30
N PHE A 71 -8.46 2.46 0.30
CA PHE A 71 -9.55 2.14 1.22
C PHE A 71 -10.93 2.07 0.56
N VAL A 72 -11.12 2.67 -0.62
CA VAL A 72 -12.45 2.81 -1.23
C VAL A 72 -13.19 1.49 -1.43
N GLY A 73 -12.46 0.41 -1.76
CA GLY A 73 -13.04 -0.92 -1.90
C GLY A 73 -13.75 -1.40 -0.62
N ASN A 74 -13.24 -1.02 0.54
CA ASN A 74 -13.81 -1.39 1.84
C ASN A 74 -15.07 -0.59 2.21
N PHE A 75 -15.32 0.53 1.54
CA PHE A 75 -16.50 1.37 1.76
C PHE A 75 -17.62 1.09 0.74
N LYS A 76 -17.36 0.37 -0.34
CA LYS A 76 -18.38 -0.02 -1.31
C LYS A 76 -19.40 -0.96 -0.69
N THR A 77 -20.65 -0.77 -1.03
CA THR A 77 -21.77 -1.61 -0.61
C THR A 77 -22.23 -2.58 -1.69
N VAL A 78 -21.89 -2.31 -2.94
CA VAL A 78 -22.32 -3.12 -4.11
C VAL A 78 -21.11 -3.40 -4.98
N PRO A 79 -20.88 -4.64 -5.42
CA PRO A 79 -19.87 -4.94 -6.43
C PRO A 79 -20.29 -4.26 -7.74
N ALA A 80 -19.47 -3.32 -8.21
CA ALA A 80 -19.70 -2.69 -9.50
C ALA A 80 -19.41 -3.73 -10.60
N HIS A 81 -20.45 -4.16 -11.29
CA HIS A 81 -20.31 -4.91 -12.52
C HIS A 81 -19.87 -3.93 -13.63
N GLY A 82 -18.59 -3.94 -13.94
CA GLY A 82 -18.01 -3.09 -14.98
C GLY A 82 -17.35 -1.79 -14.50
N ILE A 83 -16.65 -1.12 -15.41
CA ILE A 83 -16.01 0.18 -15.17
C ILE A 83 -17.08 1.26 -15.38
N SER A 84 -17.56 1.87 -14.31
CA SER A 84 -18.47 3.00 -14.35
C SER A 84 -17.79 4.25 -13.79
N LEU A 85 -17.95 5.40 -14.44
CA LEU A 85 -17.49 6.69 -13.91
C LEU A 85 -18.14 7.08 -12.59
N SER A 86 -19.29 6.48 -12.26
CA SER A 86 -19.93 6.62 -10.94
C SER A 86 -19.31 5.73 -9.85
N ASP A 87 -18.41 4.82 -10.22
CA ASP A 87 -17.68 4.00 -9.23
C ASP A 87 -16.69 4.89 -8.44
N PRO A 88 -16.82 4.96 -7.09
CA PRO A 88 -15.90 5.73 -6.26
C PRO A 88 -14.42 5.39 -6.47
N THR A 89 -14.10 4.15 -6.89
CA THR A 89 -12.72 3.75 -7.23
C THR A 89 -12.22 4.50 -8.45
N MET A 90 -13.05 4.63 -9.48
CA MET A 90 -12.69 5.37 -10.69
C MET A 90 -12.52 6.87 -10.41
N VAL A 91 -13.40 7.43 -9.60
CA VAL A 91 -13.27 8.83 -9.17
C VAL A 91 -11.94 9.06 -8.45
N LEU A 92 -11.61 8.21 -7.48
CA LEU A 92 -10.34 8.33 -6.73
C LEU A 92 -9.12 8.03 -7.62
N PHE A 93 -9.23 7.11 -8.57
CA PHE A 93 -8.18 6.88 -9.57
C PHE A 93 -7.92 8.15 -10.38
N LEU A 94 -8.95 8.78 -10.90
CA LEU A 94 -8.82 10.02 -11.66
C LEU A 94 -8.26 11.18 -10.79
N LEU A 95 -8.64 11.25 -9.51
CA LEU A 95 -8.07 12.23 -8.57
C LEU A 95 -6.59 11.96 -8.30
N CYS A 96 -6.16 10.70 -8.20
CA CYS A 96 -4.74 10.35 -8.08
C CYS A 96 -3.96 10.73 -9.34
N CYS A 97 -4.49 10.44 -10.54
CA CYS A 97 -3.89 10.85 -11.80
C CYS A 97 -3.81 12.39 -11.91
N GLY A 98 -4.89 13.09 -11.53
CA GLY A 98 -4.93 14.55 -11.47
C GLY A 98 -3.90 15.13 -10.50
N ALA A 99 -3.74 14.53 -9.32
CA ALA A 99 -2.73 14.93 -8.34
C ALA A 99 -1.31 14.83 -8.91
N ILE A 100 -1.00 13.74 -9.60
CA ILE A 100 0.30 13.54 -10.25
C ILE A 100 0.50 14.56 -11.38
N ALA A 101 -0.52 14.76 -12.24
CA ALA A 101 -0.46 15.71 -13.34
C ALA A 101 -0.25 17.15 -12.84
N LEU A 102 -0.99 17.57 -11.81
CA LEU A 102 -0.87 18.90 -11.21
C LEU A 102 0.51 19.11 -10.55
N ASP A 103 1.02 18.11 -9.83
CA ASP A 103 2.36 18.19 -9.24
C ASP A 103 3.44 18.26 -10.34
N PHE A 104 3.30 17.48 -11.41
CA PHE A 104 4.19 17.51 -12.57
C PHE A 104 4.17 18.87 -13.27
N LEU A 105 2.99 19.40 -13.60
CA LEU A 105 2.82 20.72 -14.23
C LEU A 105 3.41 21.83 -13.36
N SER A 106 3.14 21.81 -12.04
CA SER A 106 3.69 22.81 -11.14
C SER A 106 5.22 22.86 -11.15
N ARG A 107 5.87 21.73 -11.34
CA ARG A 107 7.33 21.62 -11.36
C ARG A 107 7.93 21.99 -12.72
N LEU A 108 7.22 21.71 -13.81
CA LEU A 108 7.59 22.22 -15.14
C LEU A 108 7.60 23.75 -15.15
N ILE A 109 6.58 24.36 -14.56
CA ILE A 109 6.45 25.83 -14.44
C ILE A 109 7.58 26.39 -13.54
N ASP A 110 7.91 25.71 -12.45
CA ASP A 110 8.97 26.12 -11.51
C ASP A 110 10.39 25.97 -12.11
N GLY A 111 10.54 25.34 -13.28
CA GLY A 111 11.85 25.11 -13.92
C GLY A 111 12.79 24.24 -13.06
N ARG A 112 12.26 23.39 -12.20
CA ARG A 112 13.07 22.55 -11.29
C ARG A 112 13.67 21.36 -12.03
N PRO A 113 15.01 21.26 -12.11
CA PRO A 113 15.69 20.17 -12.84
C PRO A 113 15.56 18.79 -12.14
N GLU A 114 14.96 18.75 -10.96
CA GLU A 114 14.85 17.55 -10.13
C GLU A 114 13.99 16.43 -10.75
N TRP A 115 13.39 16.69 -11.92
CA TRP A 115 12.49 15.77 -12.65
C TRP A 115 13.09 15.22 -13.94
N THR A 116 14.38 15.27 -14.09
CA THR A 116 15.01 14.45 -15.12
C THR A 116 14.75 12.96 -14.77
N LEU A 117 14.49 12.15 -15.78
CA LEU A 117 14.36 10.70 -15.62
C LEU A 117 15.54 10.13 -14.81
N GLY A 118 16.74 10.71 -14.98
CA GLY A 118 17.92 10.37 -14.20
C GLY A 118 17.77 10.62 -12.69
N ALA A 119 17.15 11.73 -12.29
CA ALA A 119 16.94 12.03 -10.86
C ALA A 119 15.86 11.13 -10.24
N LEU A 120 14.82 10.75 -10.99
CA LEU A 120 13.80 9.79 -10.56
C LEU A 120 14.38 8.38 -10.42
N LEU A 121 15.26 7.98 -11.33
CA LEU A 121 15.91 6.68 -11.35
C LEU A 121 17.12 6.61 -10.40
N ALA A 122 17.62 7.74 -9.87
CA ALA A 122 18.82 7.79 -9.04
C ALA A 122 18.76 6.78 -7.88
N GLY A 123 19.63 5.79 -7.90
CA GLY A 123 19.70 4.71 -6.93
C GLY A 123 18.51 3.72 -6.90
N GLN A 124 17.52 3.91 -7.79
CA GLN A 124 16.30 3.07 -7.84
C GLN A 124 16.09 2.39 -9.21
N ALA A 125 16.94 2.65 -10.18
CA ALA A 125 16.82 2.16 -11.55
C ALA A 125 16.57 0.63 -11.58
N PHE A 126 17.30 -0.13 -10.80
CA PHE A 126 17.17 -1.58 -10.73
C PHE A 126 15.75 -2.03 -10.36
N ARG A 127 15.15 -1.45 -9.31
CA ARG A 127 13.81 -1.83 -8.85
C ARG A 127 12.72 -1.41 -9.82
N ILE A 128 12.85 -0.21 -10.38
CA ILE A 128 11.92 0.31 -11.38
C ILE A 128 12.01 -0.55 -12.64
N SER A 129 13.22 -0.93 -13.08
CA SER A 129 13.42 -1.81 -14.24
C SER A 129 12.83 -3.21 -13.99
N LEU A 130 12.98 -3.78 -12.79
CA LEU A 130 12.35 -5.06 -12.43
C LEU A 130 10.83 -4.98 -12.50
N PHE A 131 10.24 -3.89 -12.02
CA PHE A 131 8.78 -3.70 -12.08
C PHE A 131 8.31 -3.53 -13.53
N ILE A 132 9.01 -2.73 -14.34
CA ILE A 132 8.70 -2.57 -15.76
C ILE A 132 8.82 -3.91 -16.50
N LEU A 133 9.87 -4.67 -16.24
CA LEU A 133 10.07 -5.99 -16.85
C LEU A 133 8.98 -6.97 -16.42
N PHE A 134 8.55 -6.90 -15.16
CA PHE A 134 7.40 -7.68 -14.68
C PHE A 134 6.12 -7.33 -15.45
N ILE A 135 5.83 -6.04 -15.67
CA ILE A 135 4.70 -5.60 -16.50
C ILE A 135 4.82 -6.14 -17.93
N ILE A 136 6.01 -6.13 -18.52
CA ILE A 136 6.22 -6.65 -19.89
C ILE A 136 5.93 -8.15 -19.93
N VAL A 137 6.41 -8.94 -18.96
CA VAL A 137 6.13 -10.37 -18.86
C VAL A 137 4.64 -10.63 -18.67
N LEU A 138 3.98 -9.85 -17.81
CA LEU A 138 2.55 -9.95 -17.59
C LEU A 138 1.74 -9.61 -18.85
N ALA A 139 2.13 -8.57 -19.58
CA ALA A 139 1.51 -8.21 -20.86
C ALA A 139 1.78 -9.27 -21.95
N ALA A 140 3.00 -9.81 -22.02
CA ALA A 140 3.33 -10.89 -22.93
C ALA A 140 2.53 -12.16 -22.61
N SER A 141 2.28 -12.47 -21.35
CA SER A 141 1.46 -13.63 -20.95
C SER A 141 -0.02 -13.51 -21.37
N PHE A 142 -0.49 -12.29 -21.60
CA PHE A 142 -1.83 -12.06 -22.18
C PHE A 142 -1.94 -12.52 -23.62
N LEU A 143 -0.85 -12.55 -24.42
CA LEU A 143 -0.90 -12.93 -25.82
C LEU A 143 -1.27 -14.40 -26.05
N TYR A 144 -1.12 -15.25 -25.07
CA TYR A 144 -1.44 -16.69 -25.15
C TYR A 144 -2.41 -17.14 -24.05
N THR A 145 -3.12 -16.21 -23.41
CA THR A 145 -4.14 -16.55 -22.40
C THR A 145 -5.28 -17.36 -23.01
N PRO A 146 -5.79 -18.38 -22.33
CA PRO A 146 -6.98 -19.11 -22.77
C PRO A 146 -8.29 -18.32 -22.52
N THR A 147 -8.21 -17.13 -21.88
CA THR A 147 -9.40 -16.31 -21.53
C THR A 147 -9.15 -14.84 -21.85
N GLU A 148 -9.43 -14.43 -23.09
CA GLU A 148 -9.20 -13.06 -23.54
C GLU A 148 -9.94 -12.02 -22.72
N GLN A 149 -11.21 -12.27 -22.39
CA GLN A 149 -12.03 -11.31 -21.64
C GLN A 149 -11.52 -11.11 -20.22
N TYR A 150 -11.28 -12.19 -19.47
CA TYR A 150 -10.79 -12.08 -18.10
C TYR A 150 -9.33 -11.65 -18.05
N GLY A 151 -8.47 -12.22 -18.88
CA GLY A 151 -7.07 -11.82 -18.99
C GLY A 151 -6.92 -10.35 -19.38
N GLY A 152 -7.72 -9.87 -20.35
CA GLY A 152 -7.73 -8.46 -20.76
C GLY A 152 -8.22 -7.52 -19.65
N MET A 153 -9.25 -7.91 -18.88
CA MET A 153 -9.69 -7.15 -17.72
C MET A 153 -8.62 -7.10 -16.64
N LYS A 154 -7.94 -8.21 -16.36
CA LYS A 154 -6.85 -8.32 -15.41
C LYS A 154 -5.65 -7.46 -15.82
N LEU A 155 -5.25 -7.50 -17.10
CA LEU A 155 -4.19 -6.66 -17.65
C LEU A 155 -4.53 -5.18 -17.55
N SER A 156 -5.73 -4.77 -17.95
CA SER A 156 -6.15 -3.38 -17.93
C SER A 156 -6.20 -2.81 -16.49
N ARG A 157 -6.67 -3.61 -15.53
CA ARG A 157 -6.63 -3.23 -14.10
C ARG A 157 -5.21 -3.08 -13.62
N PHE A 158 -4.34 -4.04 -13.90
CA PHE A 158 -2.94 -3.98 -13.48
C PHE A 158 -2.24 -2.75 -14.07
N LEU A 159 -2.38 -2.50 -15.35
CA LEU A 159 -1.79 -1.35 -16.02
C LEU A 159 -2.32 -0.01 -15.48
N ALA A 160 -3.59 0.07 -15.11
CA ALA A 160 -4.18 1.28 -14.57
C ALA A 160 -3.89 1.43 -13.07
N PHE A 161 -4.41 0.54 -12.24
CA PHE A 161 -4.44 0.74 -10.80
C PHE A 161 -3.15 0.37 -10.08
N GLU A 162 -2.55 -0.78 -10.41
CA GLU A 162 -1.35 -1.27 -9.72
C GLU A 162 -0.11 -0.51 -10.17
N THR A 163 -0.04 -0.15 -11.46
CA THR A 163 1.02 0.72 -11.97
C THR A 163 0.92 2.13 -11.34
N LEU A 164 -0.28 2.69 -11.26
CA LEU A 164 -0.49 3.95 -10.55
C LEU A 164 -0.13 3.84 -9.06
N ALA A 165 -0.52 2.74 -8.41
CA ALA A 165 -0.21 2.50 -7.01
C ALA A 165 1.30 2.39 -6.77
N PHE A 166 2.06 1.76 -7.67
CA PHE A 166 3.52 1.67 -7.57
C PHE A 166 4.22 3.02 -7.83
N PHE A 167 3.87 3.71 -8.90
CA PHE A 167 4.54 4.97 -9.27
C PHE A 167 4.07 6.18 -8.48
N GLY A 168 2.83 6.19 -8.00
CA GLY A 168 2.27 7.31 -7.25
C GLY A 168 3.11 7.75 -6.05
N PRO A 169 3.49 6.86 -5.13
CA PRO A 169 4.39 7.21 -4.03
C PRO A 169 5.74 7.73 -4.50
N ILE A 170 6.32 7.14 -5.56
CA ILE A 170 7.62 7.55 -6.11
C ILE A 170 7.55 8.98 -6.64
N LEU A 171 6.46 9.33 -7.28
CA LEU A 171 6.26 10.64 -7.89
C LEU A 171 5.89 11.72 -6.86
N LEU A 172 5.02 11.43 -5.91
CA LEU A 172 4.42 12.42 -5.01
C LEU A 172 5.15 12.59 -3.68
N THR A 173 5.92 11.58 -3.22
CA THR A 173 6.61 11.68 -1.94
C THR A 173 7.97 12.36 -2.11
N LYS A 174 8.09 13.59 -1.61
CA LYS A 174 9.31 14.42 -1.73
C LYS A 174 10.21 14.29 -0.51
N ASP A 175 9.61 14.24 0.67
CA ASP A 175 10.28 14.21 1.96
C ASP A 175 9.48 13.40 2.99
N GLU A 176 10.09 13.18 4.14
CA GLU A 176 9.47 12.47 5.27
C GLU A 176 8.21 13.20 5.79
N LYS A 177 8.19 14.54 5.70
CA LYS A 177 7.06 15.34 6.21
C LYS A 177 5.81 15.13 5.37
N ALA A 178 5.97 14.90 4.06
CA ALA A 178 4.85 14.61 3.15
C ALA A 178 4.16 13.28 3.48
N LEU A 179 4.85 12.32 4.14
CA LEU A 179 4.26 11.05 4.54
C LEU A 179 3.30 11.16 5.73
N ARG A 180 3.54 12.08 6.65
CA ARG A 180 2.72 12.19 7.87
C ARG A 180 1.23 12.33 7.62
N PRO A 181 0.76 13.21 6.74
CA PRO A 181 -0.66 13.33 6.43
C PRO A 181 -1.26 12.05 5.84
N PHE A 182 -0.51 11.34 4.96
CA PHE A 182 -0.93 10.07 4.41
C PHE A 182 -1.08 8.99 5.51
N LEU A 183 -0.10 8.87 6.40
CA LEU A 183 -0.15 7.90 7.50
C LEU A 183 -1.30 8.20 8.46
N LEU A 184 -1.55 9.49 8.75
CA LEU A 184 -2.71 9.92 9.55
C LEU A 184 -4.02 9.58 8.84
N ALA A 185 -4.14 9.87 7.55
CA ALA A 185 -5.33 9.54 6.76
C ALA A 185 -5.60 8.02 6.76
N THR A 186 -4.56 7.20 6.64
CA THR A 186 -4.68 5.74 6.72
C THR A 186 -5.26 5.29 8.06
N ILE A 187 -4.78 5.85 9.17
CA ILE A 187 -5.31 5.56 10.51
C ILE A 187 -6.76 6.01 10.64
N VAL A 188 -7.08 7.25 10.23
CA VAL A 188 -8.45 7.81 10.30
C VAL A 188 -9.42 6.99 9.46
N LEU A 189 -9.04 6.59 8.25
CA LEU A 189 -9.88 5.73 7.41
C LEU A 189 -10.09 4.35 8.04
N SER A 190 -9.08 3.78 8.69
CA SER A 190 -9.25 2.53 9.45
C SER A 190 -10.22 2.69 10.62
N LEU A 191 -10.16 3.81 11.35
CA LEU A 191 -11.15 4.11 12.38
C LEU A 191 -12.56 4.29 11.80
N GLY A 192 -12.68 4.89 10.61
CA GLY A 192 -13.95 4.98 9.87
C GLY A 192 -14.51 3.60 9.49
N LEU A 193 -13.64 2.64 9.12
CA LEU A 193 -14.06 1.25 8.88
C LEU A 193 -14.60 0.59 10.14
N LEU A 194 -14.02 0.86 11.30
CA LEU A 194 -14.57 0.34 12.56
C LEU A 194 -15.97 0.88 12.83
N VAL A 195 -16.20 2.18 12.61
CA VAL A 195 -17.54 2.79 12.73
C VAL A 195 -18.51 2.09 11.78
N LYS A 196 -18.11 1.86 10.51
CA LYS A 196 -18.94 1.09 9.55
C LYS A 196 -19.25 -0.32 10.05
N GLN A 197 -18.28 -1.04 10.63
CA GLN A 197 -18.48 -2.37 11.18
C GLN A 197 -19.47 -2.35 12.37
N ILE A 198 -19.32 -1.38 13.28
CA ILE A 198 -20.23 -1.23 14.43
C ILE A 198 -21.67 -0.97 13.94
N ILE A 199 -21.85 -0.03 13.02
CA ILE A 199 -23.17 0.27 12.43
C ILE A 199 -23.75 -0.98 11.75
N GLY A 200 -22.96 -1.72 10.96
CA GLY A 200 -23.38 -2.95 10.31
C GLY A 200 -23.82 -4.05 11.30
N VAL A 201 -23.17 -4.15 12.46
CA VAL A 201 -23.58 -5.06 13.53
C VAL A 201 -24.94 -4.66 14.16
N TRP A 202 -25.20 -3.36 14.26
CA TRP A 202 -26.47 -2.86 14.83
C TRP A 202 -27.65 -2.96 13.86
N HIS A 203 -27.40 -3.04 12.57
CA HIS A 203 -28.41 -3.14 11.50
C HIS A 203 -28.15 -4.37 10.60
N PRO A 204 -28.32 -5.60 11.12
CA PRO A 204 -27.98 -6.82 10.37
C PRO A 204 -28.83 -7.02 9.11
N SER A 205 -30.04 -6.45 9.03
CA SER A 205 -30.88 -6.47 7.82
C SER A 205 -30.23 -5.77 6.62
N GLN A 206 -29.35 -4.80 6.86
CA GLN A 206 -28.59 -4.15 5.79
C GLN A 206 -27.39 -4.98 5.31
N GLN A 207 -26.86 -5.88 6.15
CA GLN A 207 -25.76 -6.79 5.75
C GLN A 207 -26.23 -7.90 4.81
N VAL A 208 -27.43 -8.41 4.98
CA VAL A 208 -28.01 -9.46 4.12
C VAL A 208 -28.26 -8.94 2.69
N LEU A 209 -28.63 -7.66 2.57
CA LEU A 209 -28.76 -7.00 1.25
C LEU A 209 -27.42 -6.77 0.53
N GLN A 210 -26.29 -6.83 1.24
CA GLN A 210 -24.99 -6.49 0.69
C GLN A 210 -24.23 -7.67 0.08
N GLY A 211 -24.64 -8.92 0.30
CA GLY A 211 -24.11 -10.14 -0.38
C GLY A 211 -22.58 -10.35 -0.40
N THR A 212 -21.82 -9.48 0.28
CA THR A 212 -20.35 -9.33 0.12
C THR A 212 -19.59 -9.61 1.43
N GLY A 213 -20.19 -10.35 2.38
CA GLY A 213 -19.68 -10.50 3.75
C GLY A 213 -18.19 -10.83 3.86
N ASP A 214 -17.72 -11.82 3.10
CA ASP A 214 -16.36 -12.36 3.31
C ASP A 214 -15.25 -11.48 2.73
N VAL A 215 -15.45 -10.85 1.57
CA VAL A 215 -14.41 -10.06 0.88
C VAL A 215 -14.13 -8.72 1.60
N THR A 216 -15.16 -8.10 2.14
CA THR A 216 -15.04 -6.84 2.89
C THR A 216 -14.37 -7.04 4.24
N GLU A 217 -14.65 -8.15 4.94
CA GLU A 217 -14.06 -8.46 6.24
C GLU A 217 -12.54 -8.63 6.14
N ILE A 218 -12.05 -9.31 5.09
CA ILE A 218 -10.62 -9.52 4.84
C ILE A 218 -9.91 -8.19 4.57
N GLY A 219 -10.49 -7.32 3.75
CA GLY A 219 -9.95 -5.98 3.45
C GLY A 219 -9.90 -5.07 4.69
N HIS A 220 -10.92 -5.13 5.56
CA HIS A 220 -10.92 -4.41 6.84
C HIS A 220 -9.77 -4.86 7.74
N GLY A 221 -9.56 -6.17 7.86
CA GLY A 221 -8.46 -6.74 8.65
C GLY A 221 -7.09 -6.28 8.15
N MET A 222 -6.88 -6.20 6.84
CA MET A 222 -5.65 -5.66 6.23
C MET A 222 -5.44 -4.18 6.61
N ALA A 223 -6.49 -3.37 6.53
CA ALA A 223 -6.44 -1.95 6.87
C ALA A 223 -6.06 -1.74 8.35
N PHE A 224 -6.67 -2.49 9.27
CA PHE A 224 -6.35 -2.42 10.70
C PHE A 224 -4.93 -2.89 10.99
N GLY A 225 -4.50 -4.02 10.44
CA GLY A 225 -3.13 -4.54 10.61
C GLY A 225 -2.07 -3.55 10.13
N THR A 226 -2.26 -2.96 8.96
CA THR A 226 -1.38 -1.91 8.42
C THR A 226 -1.32 -0.71 9.36
N SER A 227 -2.47 -0.21 9.83
CA SER A 227 -2.55 0.95 10.73
C SER A 227 -1.92 0.68 12.09
N ILE A 228 -2.08 -0.51 12.66
CA ILE A 228 -1.40 -0.93 13.90
C ILE A 228 0.12 -0.83 13.73
N LEU A 229 0.68 -1.35 12.64
CA LEU A 229 2.11 -1.30 12.37
C LEU A 229 2.61 0.14 12.16
N ILE A 230 1.84 0.97 11.46
CA ILE A 230 2.13 2.40 11.32
C ILE A 230 2.20 3.07 12.70
N VAL A 231 1.20 2.88 13.56
CA VAL A 231 1.15 3.49 14.90
C VAL A 231 2.33 3.05 15.76
N ILE A 232 2.70 1.75 15.73
CA ILE A 232 3.81 1.22 16.54
C ILE A 232 5.18 1.75 16.09
N TYR A 233 5.42 1.83 14.77
CA TYR A 233 6.77 2.01 14.22
C TYR A 233 7.05 3.40 13.62
N SER A 234 6.02 4.22 13.29
CA SER A 234 6.23 5.52 12.63
C SER A 234 6.55 6.69 13.57
N LYS A 235 6.39 6.51 14.88
CA LYS A 235 6.47 7.60 15.88
C LYS A 235 5.54 8.79 15.58
N LEU A 236 4.44 8.55 14.88
CA LEU A 236 3.48 9.57 14.49
C LEU A 236 2.77 10.17 15.71
N ILE A 237 2.50 9.32 16.71
CA ILE A 237 1.81 9.67 17.95
C ILE A 237 2.82 9.69 19.09
N ASN A 238 3.08 10.89 19.63
CA ASN A 238 4.05 11.08 20.72
C ASN A 238 3.45 10.74 22.10
N SER A 239 2.16 10.97 22.30
CA SER A 239 1.47 10.66 23.56
C SER A 239 1.31 9.15 23.71
N ARG A 240 1.85 8.57 24.79
CA ARG A 240 1.73 7.13 25.08
C ARG A 240 0.27 6.71 25.34
N LEU A 241 -0.51 7.57 26.01
CA LEU A 241 -1.92 7.33 26.28
C LEU A 241 -2.69 7.29 24.96
N LEU A 242 -2.56 8.31 24.11
CA LEU A 242 -3.24 8.38 22.82
C LEU A 242 -2.84 7.19 21.92
N MET A 243 -1.54 6.86 21.89
CA MET A 243 -1.07 5.68 21.13
C MET A 243 -1.73 4.39 21.66
N GLY A 244 -1.82 4.23 22.97
CA GLY A 244 -2.50 3.08 23.60
C GLY A 244 -3.98 3.02 23.21
N CYS A 245 -4.70 4.14 23.31
CA CYS A 245 -6.10 4.22 22.91
C CYS A 245 -6.32 3.85 21.44
N VAL A 246 -5.51 4.44 20.53
CA VAL A 246 -5.62 4.16 19.08
C VAL A 246 -5.31 2.70 18.79
N LEU A 247 -4.25 2.12 19.38
CA LEU A 247 -3.91 0.71 19.20
C LEU A 247 -5.02 -0.23 19.71
N THR A 248 -5.62 0.09 20.87
CA THR A 248 -6.75 -0.67 21.42
C THR A 248 -7.95 -0.66 20.46
N VAL A 249 -8.33 0.52 19.97
CA VAL A 249 -9.44 0.68 19.04
C VAL A 249 -9.19 -0.07 17.72
N LEU A 250 -7.98 0.03 17.15
CA LEU A 250 -7.60 -0.70 15.94
C LEU A 250 -7.56 -2.22 16.16
N ALA A 251 -7.11 -2.69 17.34
CA ALA A 251 -7.12 -4.10 17.70
C ALA A 251 -8.54 -4.65 17.82
N VAL A 252 -9.45 -3.88 18.43
CA VAL A 252 -10.89 -4.21 18.44
C VAL A 252 -11.42 -4.31 17.00
N GLY A 253 -11.09 -3.35 16.13
CA GLY A 253 -11.45 -3.39 14.72
C GLY A 253 -10.95 -4.65 14.00
N LEU A 254 -9.71 -5.04 14.24
CA LEU A 254 -9.13 -6.26 13.65
C LEU A 254 -9.86 -7.52 14.11
N VAL A 255 -10.22 -7.59 15.40
CA VAL A 255 -10.95 -8.74 15.95
C VAL A 255 -12.40 -8.78 15.42
N THR A 256 -13.07 -7.62 15.40
CA THR A 256 -14.45 -7.51 14.91
C THR A 256 -14.57 -7.77 13.41
N ALA A 257 -13.51 -7.56 12.64
CA ALA A 257 -13.45 -7.96 11.24
C ALA A 257 -13.55 -9.48 11.05
N ALA A 258 -13.39 -10.28 12.12
CA ALA A 258 -13.43 -11.75 12.13
C ALA A 258 -12.50 -12.43 11.07
N ALA A 259 -11.59 -11.68 10.48
CA ALA A 259 -10.67 -12.15 9.46
C ALA A 259 -9.40 -12.75 10.09
N ARG A 260 -9.27 -14.09 10.03
CA ARG A 260 -8.15 -14.81 10.66
C ARG A 260 -6.80 -14.51 10.00
N THR A 261 -6.79 -14.40 8.69
CA THR A 261 -5.53 -14.24 7.93
C THR A 261 -4.81 -12.92 8.22
N PRO A 262 -5.45 -11.75 8.25
CA PRO A 262 -4.78 -10.52 8.66
C PRO A 262 -4.26 -10.57 10.09
N ALA A 263 -5.00 -11.19 11.02
CA ALA A 263 -4.54 -11.34 12.40
C ALA A 263 -3.30 -12.23 12.50
N LEU A 264 -3.28 -13.38 11.81
CA LEU A 264 -2.13 -14.28 11.74
C LEU A 264 -0.92 -13.59 11.07
N ALA A 265 -1.14 -12.93 9.93
CA ALA A 265 -0.09 -12.19 9.24
C ALA A 265 0.51 -11.09 10.12
N LEU A 266 -0.31 -10.39 10.92
CA LEU A 266 0.16 -9.39 11.87
C LEU A 266 1.04 -10.02 12.96
N VAL A 267 0.60 -11.13 13.58
CA VAL A 267 1.38 -11.85 14.61
C VAL A 267 2.72 -12.32 14.06
N VAL A 268 2.72 -12.98 12.90
CA VAL A 268 3.94 -13.46 12.25
C VAL A 268 4.86 -12.28 11.91
N THR A 269 4.31 -11.16 11.41
CA THR A 269 5.07 -9.93 11.15
C THR A 269 5.74 -9.41 12.41
N LEU A 270 5.01 -9.30 13.51
CA LEU A 270 5.54 -8.77 14.76
C LEU A 270 6.66 -9.66 15.33
N ILE A 271 6.53 -10.99 15.21
CA ILE A 271 7.58 -11.94 15.59
C ILE A 271 8.80 -11.75 14.68
N THR A 272 8.63 -11.78 13.37
CA THR A 272 9.71 -11.62 12.37
C THR A 272 10.47 -10.32 12.58
N VAL A 273 9.75 -9.20 12.70
CA VAL A 273 10.35 -7.88 12.93
C VAL A 273 11.10 -7.84 14.26
N SER A 274 10.55 -8.46 15.31
CA SER A 274 11.20 -8.52 16.62
C SER A 274 12.50 -9.32 16.57
N LEU A 275 12.53 -10.42 15.83
CA LEU A 275 13.73 -11.26 15.65
C LEU A 275 14.80 -10.53 14.83
N VAL A 276 14.40 -9.98 13.68
CA VAL A 276 15.32 -9.33 12.73
C VAL A 276 15.92 -8.05 13.33
N LEU A 277 15.12 -7.23 14.02
CA LEU A 277 15.63 -5.99 14.60
C LEU A 277 16.43 -6.19 15.89
N ARG A 278 16.27 -7.32 16.59
CA ARG A 278 17.12 -7.67 17.75
C ARG A 278 18.57 -7.93 17.34
N THR A 279 18.80 -8.53 16.20
CA THR A 279 20.16 -8.82 15.70
C THR A 279 20.93 -7.56 15.30
N GLY A 280 20.25 -6.42 15.16
CA GLY A 280 20.81 -5.14 14.73
C GLY A 280 21.06 -4.09 15.82
N SER A 281 21.48 -4.47 17.04
CA SER A 281 22.04 -3.58 18.11
C SER A 281 21.18 -2.42 18.65
N ARG A 282 19.88 -2.39 18.46
CA ARG A 282 18.99 -1.54 19.27
C ARG A 282 18.24 -2.42 20.26
N HIS A 283 18.55 -2.25 21.56
CA HIS A 283 17.75 -2.77 22.66
C HIS A 283 16.32 -2.19 22.57
N LEU A 284 15.50 -2.77 21.69
CA LEU A 284 14.07 -2.70 21.87
C LEU A 284 13.82 -3.32 23.24
N ASN A 285 13.38 -2.51 24.19
CA ASN A 285 13.14 -2.95 25.57
C ASN A 285 12.05 -4.04 25.50
N GLY A 286 12.47 -5.32 25.39
CA GLY A 286 11.61 -6.46 25.12
C GLY A 286 10.44 -6.55 26.11
N LYS A 287 10.63 -6.08 27.36
CA LYS A 287 9.58 -5.96 28.36
C LYS A 287 8.48 -4.97 27.96
N LYS A 288 8.83 -3.83 27.34
CA LYS A 288 7.83 -2.84 26.87
C LYS A 288 7.09 -3.32 25.65
N LEU A 289 7.75 -4.06 24.78
CA LEU A 289 7.12 -4.69 23.61
C LEU A 289 6.16 -5.79 24.06
N LEU A 290 6.61 -6.68 24.94
CA LEU A 290 5.79 -7.73 25.51
C LEU A 290 4.55 -7.17 26.22
N LEU A 291 4.70 -6.12 27.04
CA LEU A 291 3.57 -5.48 27.71
C LEU A 291 2.55 -4.91 26.74
N ARG A 292 2.99 -4.31 25.61
CA ARG A 292 2.09 -3.80 24.57
C ARG A 292 1.33 -4.92 23.88
N PHE A 293 2.01 -6.03 23.57
CA PHE A 293 1.37 -7.19 22.97
C PHE A 293 0.40 -7.88 23.93
N SER A 294 0.77 -8.00 25.19
CA SER A 294 -0.14 -8.55 26.22
C SER A 294 -1.41 -7.70 26.34
N LEU A 295 -1.28 -6.38 26.33
CA LEU A 295 -2.45 -5.49 26.40
C LEU A 295 -3.32 -5.63 25.15
N ILE A 296 -2.74 -5.65 23.96
CA ILE A 296 -3.48 -5.86 22.70
C ILE A 296 -4.14 -7.23 22.71
N ALA A 297 -3.45 -8.28 23.15
CA ALA A 297 -4.00 -9.64 23.24
C ALA A 297 -5.16 -9.71 24.25
N ILE A 298 -5.03 -9.09 25.41
CA ILE A 298 -6.11 -9.03 26.43
C ILE A 298 -7.34 -8.33 25.84
N VAL A 299 -7.17 -7.17 25.21
CA VAL A 299 -8.28 -6.44 24.59
C VAL A 299 -8.90 -7.23 23.46
N ALA A 300 -8.08 -7.91 22.62
CA ALA A 300 -8.56 -8.77 21.57
C ALA A 300 -9.37 -9.96 22.12
N VAL A 301 -8.90 -10.59 23.20
CA VAL A 301 -9.63 -11.67 23.87
C VAL A 301 -10.95 -11.17 24.47
N MET A 302 -10.93 -10.01 25.14
CA MET A 302 -12.15 -9.41 25.71
C MET A 302 -13.17 -9.04 24.62
N ALA A 303 -12.71 -8.46 23.50
CA ALA A 303 -13.56 -8.16 22.35
C ALA A 303 -14.11 -9.47 21.73
N PHE A 304 -13.30 -10.50 21.60
CA PHE A 304 -13.71 -11.81 21.11
C PHE A 304 -14.79 -12.45 21.99
N LEU A 305 -14.58 -12.47 23.32
CA LEU A 305 -15.57 -12.97 24.27
C LEU A 305 -16.88 -12.17 24.25
N TRP A 306 -16.79 -10.85 24.06
CA TRP A 306 -17.96 -10.00 23.93
C TRP A 306 -18.75 -10.28 22.64
N ILE A 307 -18.02 -10.54 21.53
CA ILE A 307 -18.63 -10.89 20.24
C ILE A 307 -19.25 -12.28 20.28
N GLN A 308 -18.61 -13.26 20.95
CA GLN A 308 -19.15 -14.60 21.12
C GLN A 308 -20.56 -14.62 21.78
N ASN A 309 -20.81 -13.69 22.69
CA ASN A 309 -22.09 -13.58 23.38
C ASN A 309 -23.20 -12.90 22.55
N ARG A 310 -22.95 -12.62 21.25
CA ARG A 310 -23.97 -12.02 20.39
C ARG A 310 -24.76 -13.05 19.59
N PRO A 311 -26.11 -12.88 19.49
CA PRO A 311 -26.97 -13.77 18.69
C PRO A 311 -26.48 -13.81 17.21
N GLY A 312 -26.45 -15.02 16.62
CA GLY A 312 -26.03 -15.25 15.23
C GLY A 312 -24.52 -15.36 15.01
N MET A 313 -23.66 -14.97 15.96
CA MET A 313 -22.23 -15.21 15.87
C MET A 313 -21.86 -16.63 16.31
N HIS A 314 -22.66 -17.23 17.22
CA HIS A 314 -22.51 -18.62 17.64
C HIS A 314 -22.57 -19.60 16.46
N ASP A 315 -23.50 -19.40 15.52
CA ASP A 315 -23.66 -20.28 14.36
C ASP A 315 -22.44 -20.15 13.39
N LYS A 316 -21.94 -18.94 13.23
CA LYS A 316 -20.70 -18.71 12.44
C LYS A 316 -19.46 -19.30 13.10
N LEU A 317 -19.36 -19.26 14.42
CA LEU A 317 -18.24 -19.85 15.15
C LEU A 317 -18.34 -21.37 15.21
N ALA A 318 -19.52 -21.92 15.46
CA ALA A 318 -19.77 -23.37 15.48
C ALA A 318 -19.43 -23.99 14.10
N SER A 319 -19.82 -23.36 12.99
CA SER A 319 -19.47 -23.85 11.66
C SER A 319 -17.95 -23.85 11.42
N LYS A 320 -17.21 -22.88 12.00
CA LYS A 320 -15.76 -22.78 11.89
C LYS A 320 -15.01 -23.70 12.87
N GLU A 321 -15.61 -24.01 14.01
CA GLU A 321 -15.11 -24.98 14.99
C GLU A 321 -15.18 -26.40 14.41
N HIS A 322 -16.31 -26.76 13.79
CA HIS A 322 -16.46 -27.99 13.01
C HIS A 322 -15.43 -28.13 11.87
N GLU A 323 -15.08 -27.03 11.20
CA GLU A 323 -14.05 -27.01 10.16
C GLU A 323 -12.66 -27.39 10.74
N VAL A 324 -12.31 -26.85 11.91
CA VAL A 324 -11.04 -27.15 12.58
C VAL A 324 -11.03 -28.58 13.14
N GLU A 325 -12.14 -29.04 13.71
CA GLU A 325 -12.26 -30.38 14.27
C GLU A 325 -12.22 -31.45 13.16
N SER A 326 -12.83 -31.21 12.02
CA SER A 326 -12.74 -32.09 10.84
C SER A 326 -11.31 -32.15 10.27
N MET A 327 -10.53 -31.07 10.36
CA MET A 327 -9.12 -31.07 10.00
C MET A 327 -8.26 -31.90 10.95
N LEU A 328 -8.52 -31.79 12.26
CA LEU A 328 -7.75 -32.53 13.28
C LEU A 328 -8.11 -34.01 13.30
N SER A 329 -9.34 -34.39 12.93
CA SER A 329 -9.80 -35.76 12.88
C SER A 329 -9.44 -36.53 11.61
N GLY A 330 -8.77 -35.87 10.64
CA GLY A 330 -8.39 -36.49 9.36
C GLY A 330 -9.59 -36.92 8.49
N SER A 331 -10.79 -36.48 8.84
CA SER A 331 -11.98 -36.67 8.00
C SER A 331 -11.84 -35.85 6.73
N THR A 332 -12.20 -36.42 5.60
CA THR A 332 -12.08 -35.81 4.27
C THR A 332 -12.51 -34.34 4.27
N LEU A 333 -11.55 -33.46 3.99
CA LEU A 333 -11.64 -32.01 3.98
C LEU A 333 -12.65 -31.46 2.93
N THR A 334 -13.87 -32.01 2.86
CA THR A 334 -14.81 -31.78 1.77
C THR A 334 -15.59 -30.47 1.84
N ALA A 335 -15.47 -29.68 2.92
CA ALA A 335 -16.36 -28.53 3.09
C ALA A 335 -15.75 -27.22 3.61
N GLY A 336 -14.46 -27.14 3.97
CA GLY A 336 -13.91 -25.95 4.65
C GLY A 336 -13.14 -25.00 3.72
N THR A 337 -13.04 -23.74 4.14
CA THR A 337 -12.28 -22.70 3.43
C THR A 337 -10.79 -23.04 3.28
N ILE A 338 -10.21 -23.77 4.24
CA ILE A 338 -8.78 -24.15 4.24
C ILE A 338 -8.54 -25.29 3.24
N ALA A 339 -9.42 -26.30 3.21
CA ALA A 339 -9.36 -27.39 2.23
C ALA A 339 -9.37 -26.86 0.81
N LYS A 340 -10.28 -25.92 0.54
CA LYS A 340 -10.37 -25.26 -0.76
C LYS A 340 -9.10 -24.49 -1.14
N ARG A 341 -8.40 -23.89 -0.18
CA ARG A 341 -7.13 -23.21 -0.42
C ARG A 341 -6.00 -24.19 -0.72
N ILE A 342 -5.94 -25.34 -0.02
CA ILE A 342 -4.98 -26.40 -0.32
C ILE A 342 -5.19 -26.89 -1.75
N GLU A 343 -6.45 -27.18 -2.12
CA GLU A 343 -6.82 -27.55 -3.51
C GLU A 343 -6.39 -26.49 -4.53
N PHE A 344 -6.56 -25.20 -4.23
CA PHE A 344 -6.11 -24.11 -5.08
C PHE A 344 -4.59 -24.07 -5.21
N TYR A 345 -3.87 -24.30 -4.12
CA TYR A 345 -2.40 -24.31 -4.12
C TYR A 345 -1.85 -25.50 -4.90
N ASP A 346 -2.42 -26.70 -4.71
CA ASP A 346 -2.06 -27.89 -5.46
C ASP A 346 -2.28 -27.70 -6.95
N SER A 347 -3.47 -27.20 -7.31
CA SER A 347 -3.79 -26.88 -8.73
C SER A 347 -2.84 -25.82 -9.32
N ALA A 348 -2.42 -24.82 -8.55
CA ALA A 348 -1.49 -23.78 -9.03
C ALA A 348 -0.06 -24.34 -9.20
N LEU A 349 0.35 -25.26 -8.33
CA LEU A 349 1.62 -25.97 -8.46
C LEU A 349 1.59 -26.93 -9.66
N ASP A 350 0.51 -27.66 -9.86
CA ASP A 350 0.31 -28.51 -11.04
C ASP A 350 0.41 -27.71 -12.33
N ALA A 351 -0.22 -26.53 -12.37
CA ALA A 351 -0.14 -25.62 -13.51
C ALA A 351 1.31 -25.19 -13.78
N LEU A 352 2.06 -24.83 -12.73
CA LEU A 352 3.48 -24.49 -12.85
C LEU A 352 4.32 -25.66 -13.34
N LEU A 353 4.08 -26.86 -12.83
CA LEU A 353 4.82 -28.06 -13.25
C LEU A 353 4.55 -28.44 -14.69
N GLN A 354 3.32 -28.25 -15.18
CA GLN A 354 2.95 -28.54 -16.58
C GLN A 354 3.44 -27.45 -17.54
N HIS A 355 3.50 -26.19 -17.10
CA HIS A 355 3.86 -25.01 -17.90
C HIS A 355 4.96 -24.16 -17.26
N PRO A 356 6.17 -24.69 -16.95
CA PRO A 356 7.14 -24.01 -16.08
C PRO A 356 7.73 -22.73 -16.69
N LEU A 357 7.84 -22.60 -17.99
CA LEU A 357 8.50 -21.47 -18.63
C LEU A 357 7.53 -20.33 -18.94
N ALA A 358 6.39 -20.63 -19.51
CA ALA A 358 5.44 -19.62 -19.97
C ALA A 358 4.26 -19.41 -19.00
N GLY A 359 3.98 -20.39 -18.13
CA GLY A 359 2.75 -20.45 -17.39
C GLY A 359 1.53 -20.68 -18.28
N LEU A 360 0.34 -20.47 -17.75
CA LEU A 360 -0.94 -20.64 -18.44
C LEU A 360 -1.43 -19.38 -19.19
N GLY A 361 -0.65 -18.30 -19.13
CA GLY A 361 -1.12 -16.98 -19.57
C GLY A 361 -1.96 -16.27 -18.51
N LEU A 362 -2.11 -14.96 -18.68
CA LEU A 362 -2.78 -14.09 -17.71
C LEU A 362 -4.26 -14.46 -17.51
N GLY A 363 -4.65 -14.79 -16.26
CA GLY A 363 -5.99 -15.29 -15.94
C GLY A 363 -6.22 -16.76 -16.28
N GLY A 364 -5.24 -17.44 -16.90
CA GLY A 364 -5.35 -18.81 -17.36
C GLY A 364 -5.54 -19.85 -16.26
N TRP A 365 -5.04 -19.57 -15.05
CA TRP A 365 -5.25 -20.48 -13.92
C TRP A 365 -6.73 -20.69 -13.58
N SER A 366 -7.56 -19.66 -13.69
CA SER A 366 -9.01 -19.77 -13.43
C SER A 366 -9.67 -20.80 -14.35
N VAL A 367 -9.25 -20.85 -15.62
CA VAL A 367 -9.75 -21.84 -16.62
C VAL A 367 -9.19 -23.23 -16.31
N PHE A 368 -7.90 -23.33 -16.05
CA PHE A 368 -7.24 -24.58 -15.69
C PHE A 368 -7.88 -25.27 -14.49
N TYR A 369 -8.12 -24.50 -13.40
CA TYR A 369 -8.76 -25.02 -12.19
C TYR A 369 -10.21 -25.47 -12.43
N SER A 370 -10.98 -24.76 -13.25
CA SER A 370 -12.39 -25.12 -13.48
C SER A 370 -12.56 -26.31 -14.42
N GLY A 371 -11.51 -26.77 -15.12
CA GLY A 371 -11.56 -27.88 -16.07
C GLY A 371 -12.51 -27.65 -17.24
N GLN A 372 -13.06 -26.45 -17.39
CA GLN A 372 -14.01 -26.07 -18.41
C GLN A 372 -13.46 -24.84 -19.13
N GLY A 373 -13.49 -24.89 -20.46
CA GLY A 373 -13.24 -23.69 -21.24
C GLY A 373 -14.27 -22.62 -20.89
N ILE A 374 -13.80 -21.39 -20.69
CA ILE A 374 -14.51 -20.15 -20.38
C ILE A 374 -15.59 -20.35 -19.30
N PRO A 375 -15.44 -19.85 -18.08
CA PRO A 375 -16.47 -19.95 -17.07
C PRO A 375 -17.72 -19.18 -17.56
N GLY A 376 -18.72 -19.89 -18.04
CA GLY A 376 -20.06 -19.34 -18.13
C GLY A 376 -20.55 -19.08 -16.71
N GLU A 377 -20.92 -17.85 -16.40
CA GLU A 377 -21.70 -17.42 -15.23
C GLU A 377 -21.03 -17.43 -13.82
N GLY A 378 -19.76 -17.86 -13.66
CA GLY A 378 -19.09 -17.81 -12.34
C GLY A 378 -18.08 -16.64 -12.24
N MET A 379 -17.92 -16.06 -11.04
CA MET A 379 -16.80 -15.13 -10.79
C MET A 379 -15.47 -15.86 -11.05
N PRO A 380 -14.52 -15.22 -11.78
CA PRO A 380 -13.20 -15.79 -11.98
C PRO A 380 -12.54 -16.11 -10.64
N LYS A 381 -11.97 -17.29 -10.52
CA LYS A 381 -11.27 -17.74 -9.31
C LYS A 381 -9.80 -17.36 -9.39
N HIS A 382 -9.16 -17.23 -8.22
CA HIS A 382 -7.72 -17.02 -8.10
C HIS A 382 -7.18 -17.87 -6.94
N PRO A 383 -5.88 -18.21 -6.91
CA PRO A 383 -5.32 -19.13 -5.92
C PRO A 383 -5.32 -18.61 -4.49
N HIS A 384 -5.71 -17.37 -4.22
CA HIS A 384 -5.56 -16.69 -2.91
C HIS A 384 -4.11 -16.66 -2.40
N ASN A 385 -3.16 -16.67 -3.31
CA ASN A 385 -1.74 -16.54 -3.07
C ASN A 385 -1.09 -15.90 -4.30
N PHE A 386 -0.69 -14.65 -4.18
CA PHE A 386 -0.18 -13.88 -5.33
C PHE A 386 1.11 -14.46 -5.94
N LEU A 387 1.93 -15.17 -5.15
CA LEU A 387 3.15 -15.82 -5.66
C LEU A 387 2.80 -17.05 -6.52
N LEU A 388 1.87 -17.88 -6.05
CA LEU A 388 1.38 -19.04 -6.80
C LEU A 388 0.59 -18.61 -8.03
N GLU A 389 -0.16 -17.50 -7.95
CA GLU A 389 -0.86 -16.92 -9.10
C GLU A 389 0.12 -16.51 -10.20
N VAL A 390 1.18 -15.77 -9.84
CA VAL A 390 2.24 -15.39 -10.79
C VAL A 390 2.97 -16.63 -11.34
N ALA A 391 3.26 -17.61 -10.49
CA ALA A 391 3.91 -18.85 -10.90
C ALA A 391 3.07 -19.64 -11.90
N ALA A 392 1.78 -19.78 -11.66
CA ALA A 392 0.86 -20.53 -12.53
C ALA A 392 0.60 -19.80 -13.87
N GLU A 393 0.49 -18.46 -13.84
CA GLU A 393 0.11 -17.67 -15.00
C GLU A 393 1.29 -17.18 -15.86
N GLN A 394 2.44 -16.82 -15.25
CA GLN A 394 3.63 -16.31 -15.93
C GLN A 394 4.84 -17.26 -15.85
N GLY A 395 4.69 -18.42 -15.22
CA GLY A 395 5.75 -19.40 -15.06
C GLY A 395 6.91 -18.92 -14.16
N LEU A 396 8.02 -19.66 -14.21
CA LEU A 396 9.23 -19.36 -13.46
C LEU A 396 9.84 -17.97 -13.77
N PRO A 397 9.83 -17.46 -15.00
CA PRO A 397 10.35 -16.13 -15.30
C PRO A 397 9.59 -15.03 -14.57
N GLY A 398 8.26 -15.04 -14.56
CA GLY A 398 7.44 -14.08 -13.83
C GLY A 398 7.66 -14.17 -12.33
N LEU A 399 7.68 -15.39 -11.78
CA LEU A 399 7.96 -15.65 -10.37
C LEU A 399 9.37 -15.18 -9.96
N ALA A 400 10.40 -15.44 -10.76
CA ALA A 400 11.77 -15.03 -10.49
C ALA A 400 11.92 -13.49 -10.45
N LEU A 401 11.27 -12.79 -11.38
CA LEU A 401 11.22 -11.32 -11.39
C LEU A 401 10.57 -10.78 -10.12
N LEU A 402 9.40 -11.34 -9.75
CA LEU A 402 8.68 -10.92 -8.54
C LEU A 402 9.50 -11.18 -7.28
N ILE A 403 10.11 -12.37 -7.14
CA ILE A 403 10.97 -12.70 -5.99
C ILE A 403 12.18 -11.77 -5.93
N THR A 404 12.81 -11.48 -7.07
CA THR A 404 13.96 -10.55 -7.13
C THR A 404 13.56 -9.15 -6.71
N LEU A 405 12.39 -8.67 -7.16
CA LEU A 405 11.83 -7.38 -6.75
C LEU A 405 11.58 -7.38 -5.23
N LEU A 406 10.90 -8.40 -4.69
CA LEU A 406 10.65 -8.55 -3.26
C LEU A 406 11.94 -8.53 -2.44
N ALA A 407 12.94 -9.34 -2.82
CA ALA A 407 14.22 -9.39 -2.13
C ALA A 407 14.90 -8.01 -2.09
N SER A 408 14.88 -7.27 -3.21
CA SER A 408 15.45 -5.92 -3.30
C SER A 408 14.70 -4.91 -2.43
N LEU A 409 13.36 -5.03 -2.33
CA LEU A 409 12.53 -4.18 -1.49
C LEU A 409 12.73 -4.48 0.00
N PHE A 410 12.77 -5.77 0.38
CA PHE A 410 13.08 -6.17 1.75
C PHE A 410 14.46 -5.71 2.20
N TYR A 411 15.48 -5.88 1.37
CA TYR A 411 16.83 -5.37 1.66
C TYR A 411 16.83 -3.87 1.92
N SER A 412 16.12 -3.10 1.12
CA SER A 412 16.02 -1.64 1.27
C SER A 412 15.26 -1.25 2.52
N SER A 413 14.11 -1.88 2.76
CA SER A 413 13.29 -1.58 3.92
C SER A 413 14.01 -1.91 5.24
N LEU A 414 14.82 -2.98 5.27
CA LEU A 414 15.70 -3.31 6.41
C LEU A 414 16.75 -2.23 6.65
N LYS A 415 17.39 -1.73 5.61
CA LYS A 415 18.35 -0.60 5.74
C LYS A 415 17.67 0.64 6.33
N MET A 416 16.45 0.95 5.86
CA MET A 416 15.68 2.08 6.32
C MET A 416 15.07 1.90 7.72
N ALA A 417 14.98 0.68 8.25
CA ALA A 417 14.49 0.41 9.59
C ALA A 417 15.28 1.14 10.70
N LYS A 418 16.51 1.56 10.40
CA LYS A 418 17.35 2.39 11.28
C LYS A 418 16.98 3.88 11.23
N SER A 419 16.28 4.34 10.20
CA SER A 419 15.81 5.72 10.06
C SER A 419 14.46 5.90 10.77
N PRO A 420 14.34 6.81 11.74
CA PRO A 420 13.10 6.96 12.51
C PRO A 420 11.86 7.25 11.67
N GLY A 421 12.00 8.00 10.57
CA GLY A 421 10.90 8.38 9.69
C GLY A 421 10.39 7.25 8.81
N PHE A 422 11.20 6.23 8.56
CA PHE A 422 10.90 5.12 7.64
C PHE A 422 10.90 3.75 8.31
N ALA A 423 11.10 3.68 9.62
CA ALA A 423 11.19 2.42 10.37
C ALA A 423 9.93 1.54 10.26
N PHE A 424 8.79 2.12 9.95
CA PHE A 424 7.52 1.42 9.77
C PHE A 424 7.44 0.64 8.44
N LEU A 425 8.27 0.97 7.45
CA LEU A 425 8.18 0.36 6.11
C LEU A 425 8.51 -1.13 6.10
N PHE A 426 9.51 -1.55 6.85
CA PHE A 426 9.86 -2.97 6.93
C PHE A 426 8.73 -3.82 7.55
N PRO A 427 8.14 -3.46 8.71
CA PRO A 427 6.98 -4.15 9.25
C PRO A 427 5.77 -4.15 8.31
N VAL A 428 5.45 -3.01 7.71
CA VAL A 428 4.30 -2.91 6.81
C VAL A 428 4.52 -3.76 5.55
N LEU A 429 5.71 -3.70 4.94
CA LEU A 429 6.04 -4.55 3.79
C LEU A 429 5.92 -6.03 4.13
N THR A 430 6.48 -6.45 5.28
CA THR A 430 6.40 -7.85 5.74
C THR A 430 4.94 -8.29 5.90
N PHE A 431 4.11 -7.46 6.52
CA PHE A 431 2.70 -7.73 6.70
C PHE A 431 1.95 -7.84 5.36
N GLN A 432 2.17 -6.90 4.45
CA GLN A 432 1.52 -6.89 3.15
C GLN A 432 1.88 -8.13 2.32
N VAL A 433 3.15 -8.53 2.31
CA VAL A 433 3.59 -9.72 1.59
C VAL A 433 3.01 -10.99 2.22
N LEU A 434 3.06 -11.14 3.54
CA LEU A 434 2.47 -12.28 4.23
C LEU A 434 0.95 -12.35 4.02
N TYR A 435 0.26 -11.24 4.18
CA TYR A 435 -1.18 -11.16 3.95
C TYR A 435 -1.54 -11.61 2.53
N ASN A 436 -0.85 -11.08 1.52
CA ASN A 436 -1.13 -11.41 0.12
C ASN A 436 -0.68 -12.83 -0.27
N ALA A 437 0.31 -13.40 0.43
CA ALA A 437 0.68 -14.81 0.27
C ALA A 437 -0.40 -15.79 0.78
N PHE A 438 -1.33 -15.33 1.59
CA PHE A 438 -2.41 -16.18 2.13
C PHE A 438 -3.80 -15.85 1.63
N THR A 439 -4.05 -14.65 1.11
CA THR A 439 -5.40 -14.22 0.69
C THR A 439 -5.40 -13.33 -0.55
N GLY A 440 -4.25 -12.78 -0.93
CA GLY A 440 -4.16 -11.77 -1.98
C GLY A 440 -4.10 -12.34 -3.38
N THR A 441 -4.19 -11.41 -4.30
CA THR A 441 -3.96 -11.59 -5.73
C THR A 441 -2.87 -10.62 -6.21
N VAL A 442 -2.36 -10.85 -7.41
CA VAL A 442 -1.42 -9.92 -8.05
C VAL A 442 -2.05 -8.54 -8.31
N GLU A 443 -3.38 -8.45 -8.32
CA GLU A 443 -4.17 -7.22 -8.50
C GLU A 443 -4.42 -6.45 -7.17
N ASP A 444 -3.67 -6.73 -6.08
CA ASP A 444 -3.83 -5.97 -4.83
C ASP A 444 -3.05 -4.64 -4.88
N ARG A 445 -3.79 -3.56 -5.08
CA ARG A 445 -3.26 -2.18 -5.12
C ARG A 445 -2.46 -1.80 -3.87
N SER A 446 -2.86 -2.30 -2.70
CA SER A 446 -2.16 -2.00 -1.44
C SER A 446 -0.74 -2.55 -1.47
N LEU A 447 -0.56 -3.78 -1.96
CA LEU A 447 0.75 -4.40 -2.10
C LEU A 447 1.70 -3.55 -2.97
N TRP A 448 1.23 -3.16 -4.16
CA TRP A 448 2.03 -2.36 -5.11
C TRP A 448 2.29 -0.94 -4.62
N PHE A 449 1.34 -0.34 -3.90
CA PHE A 449 1.53 0.96 -3.27
C PHE A 449 2.66 0.91 -2.23
N TRP A 450 2.68 -0.09 -1.37
CA TRP A 450 3.75 -0.23 -0.38
C TRP A 450 5.10 -0.57 -1.00
N PHE A 451 5.12 -1.28 -2.14
CA PHE A 451 6.35 -1.46 -2.93
C PHE A 451 6.88 -0.12 -3.43
N GLY A 452 6.03 0.68 -4.06
CA GLY A 452 6.36 2.03 -4.50
C GLY A 452 6.81 2.94 -3.36
N MET A 453 6.19 2.82 -2.18
CA MET A 453 6.56 3.59 -0.99
C MET A 453 7.97 3.24 -0.50
N VAL A 454 8.36 1.97 -0.52
CA VAL A 454 9.75 1.54 -0.19
C VAL A 454 10.74 2.12 -1.19
N VAL A 455 10.42 2.12 -2.49
CA VAL A 455 11.27 2.73 -3.53
C VAL A 455 11.42 4.24 -3.31
N ALA A 456 10.31 4.95 -3.05
CA ALA A 456 10.30 6.38 -2.77
C ALA A 456 11.15 6.74 -1.54
N ALA A 457 10.95 6.02 -0.43
CA ALA A 457 11.70 6.22 0.81
C ALA A 457 13.20 5.94 0.63
N SER A 458 13.55 4.89 -0.11
CA SER A 458 14.93 4.52 -0.42
C SER A 458 15.66 5.64 -1.17
N ARG A 459 14.97 6.31 -2.11
CA ARG A 459 15.50 7.49 -2.82
C ARG A 459 15.75 8.65 -1.87
N MET A 460 14.81 8.94 -0.97
CA MET A 460 14.95 10.04 -0.01
C MET A 460 16.14 9.84 0.92
N VAL A 461 16.33 8.61 1.43
CA VAL A 461 17.47 8.29 2.29
C VAL A 461 18.80 8.39 1.52
N HIS A 462 18.83 7.96 0.26
CA HIS A 462 20.03 8.05 -0.59
C HIS A 462 20.42 9.51 -0.83
N ASN A 463 19.46 10.37 -1.15
CA ASN A 463 19.70 11.79 -1.42
C ASN A 463 20.03 12.61 -0.15
N SER A 464 19.67 12.12 1.02
CA SER A 464 19.97 12.76 2.32
C SER A 464 21.38 12.46 2.82
N GLN A 465 22.08 11.49 2.24
CA GLN A 465 23.48 11.25 2.58
C GLN A 465 24.32 12.34 1.91
N PRO A 466 25.05 13.16 2.69
CA PRO A 466 25.98 14.12 2.08
C PRO A 466 26.93 13.33 1.18
N HIS A 467 27.15 13.82 -0.03
CA HIS A 467 28.20 13.35 -0.93
C HIS A 467 29.60 13.61 -0.30
N SER A 468 29.78 13.15 0.93
CA SER A 468 31.07 13.13 1.58
C SER A 468 31.89 12.02 0.92
N THR A 469 32.91 12.41 0.24
CA THR A 469 33.97 11.57 -0.31
C THR A 469 33.80 11.02 -1.73
N ALA A 470 33.42 11.89 -2.67
CA ALA A 470 33.98 11.73 -4.01
C ALA A 470 34.76 13.00 -4.33
N TRP A 471 36.07 12.87 -4.51
CA TRP A 471 36.93 13.91 -5.03
C TRP A 471 37.56 14.93 -4.06
N SER A 472 38.07 14.53 -2.90
CA SER A 472 39.19 15.27 -2.30
C SER A 472 40.56 14.59 -2.51
N MET A 473 40.67 13.67 -3.45
CA MET A 473 41.96 13.01 -3.73
C MET A 473 42.83 13.71 -4.78
N ASN A 474 42.44 14.87 -5.34
CA ASN A 474 43.26 15.53 -6.36
C ASN A 474 43.40 17.05 -6.21
N SER A 475 43.36 17.58 -4.99
CA SER A 475 43.89 18.92 -4.73
C SER A 475 44.91 18.86 -3.61
N ARG A 476 46.00 18.09 -3.79
CA ARG A 476 47.25 18.49 -3.14
C ARG A 476 47.71 19.72 -3.90
N PRO A 477 47.85 20.89 -3.25
CA PRO A 477 48.49 22.01 -3.88
C PRO A 477 49.96 21.61 -4.12
N VAL A 478 50.36 21.52 -5.39
CA VAL A 478 51.73 21.42 -5.87
C VAL A 478 52.40 22.82 -5.65
N ALA A 479 52.43 23.31 -4.42
CA ALA A 479 53.01 24.62 -4.12
C ALA A 479 53.73 24.61 -2.76
N GLN A 480 54.56 23.58 -2.53
CA GLN A 480 55.52 23.63 -1.41
C GLN A 480 56.82 22.88 -1.68
N LEU A 481 57.33 23.01 -2.92
CA LEU A 481 58.68 22.56 -3.25
C LEU A 481 59.47 23.68 -4.02
N ALA A 482 59.32 24.93 -3.56
CA ALA A 482 60.21 26.00 -4.03
C ALA A 482 60.44 26.95 -2.85
N GLY A 483 61.52 26.78 -2.09
CA GLY A 483 61.91 27.76 -1.07
C GLY A 483 62.61 27.21 0.14
N ALA A 484 63.56 26.29 -0.04
CA ALA A 484 64.59 26.03 0.96
C ALA A 484 65.91 26.64 0.46
N GLY A 485 65.95 27.96 0.46
CA GLY A 485 67.16 28.76 0.24
C GLY A 485 67.63 29.37 1.58
N SER A 486 68.74 28.90 2.02
CA SER A 486 69.58 29.34 3.09
C SER A 486 69.47 30.82 3.46
N PHE A 487 69.33 31.16 4.74
CA PHE A 487 69.99 32.29 5.36
C PHE A 487 70.54 31.87 6.72
N TYR A 488 71.84 31.67 6.75
CA TYR A 488 72.69 31.55 7.92
C TYR A 488 72.93 32.98 8.42
N ASP A 489 72.48 33.35 9.60
CA ASP A 489 72.81 34.57 10.28
C ASP A 489 73.61 34.24 11.56
N PRO A 490 74.94 34.55 11.57
CA PRO A 490 75.79 34.34 12.75
C PRO A 490 75.95 35.65 13.52
N ARG A 491 74.99 36.03 14.42
CA ARG A 491 75.24 37.02 15.47
C ARG A 491 74.13 37.08 16.47
N SER A 492 74.33 36.46 17.62
CA SER A 492 74.15 37.10 18.91
C SER A 492 74.53 36.16 20.04
N SER A 493 75.79 36.22 20.39
CA SER A 493 76.24 35.98 21.74
C SER A 493 75.86 37.18 22.59
N ARG A 494 74.93 36.99 23.54
CA ARG A 494 75.05 37.48 24.96
C ARG A 494 73.83 37.03 25.71
#